data_26a031364dfdb38153496331cc698c1e
#
_entry.id   26a031364dfdb38153496331cc698c1e
#
_cell.length_a   1.000
_cell.length_b   1.000
_cell.length_c   1.000
_cell.angle_alpha   90.00
_cell.angle_beta   90.00
_cell.angle_gamma   90.00
#
_symmetry.space_group_name_H-M   'P 1'
#
loop_
_entity.id
_entity.type
_entity.pdbx_description
1 polymer ?
#
loop_
_entity_poly.entity_id
_entity_poly.type
_entity_poly.pdbx_seq_one_letter_code
_entity_poly.pdbx_strand_id
1 'polypeptide(L)'
;TEVINSSLKNFMGINRRMQVLGELSINQSNCILVDDYGHHPTEIKLTIDSIRESFPEREINMIFQPHRYTRTKDLFTEFANVLTQVDNLFLLDIYSAGENPIEGVSSEELMNKILDLGFNKVRIFKTGNEIIKSVKNIISNDSVLITQGAGNISEITSEIKENYLDW
;
A
#
# COMPACT_ATOMS: atom_id res chain seq x y z
N THR A 1 -24.83 22.85 -16.65
CA THR A 1 -23.46 22.51 -17.16
C THR A 1 -22.37 23.25 -16.35
N GLU A 2 -22.54 24.56 -16.02
CA GLU A 2 -21.52 25.32 -15.26
C GLU A 2 -21.36 24.81 -13.82
N VAL A 3 -22.45 24.46 -13.14
CA VAL A 3 -22.42 23.89 -11.77
C VAL A 3 -21.67 22.56 -11.76
N ILE A 4 -21.90 21.69 -12.76
CA ILE A 4 -21.20 20.40 -12.88
C ILE A 4 -19.71 20.63 -13.11
N ASN A 5 -19.33 21.53 -14.00
CA ASN A 5 -17.95 21.86 -14.29
C ASN A 5 -17.23 22.47 -13.08
N SER A 6 -17.92 23.34 -12.31
CA SER A 6 -17.38 23.90 -11.07
C SER A 6 -17.20 22.83 -9.99
N SER A 7 -18.18 21.94 -9.83
CA SER A 7 -18.11 20.83 -8.87
C SER A 7 -17.00 19.85 -9.23
N LEU A 8 -16.81 19.53 -10.51
CA LEU A 8 -15.72 18.65 -10.96
C LEU A 8 -14.33 19.30 -10.77
N LYS A 9 -14.20 20.61 -10.99
CA LYS A 9 -12.93 21.32 -10.75
C LYS A 9 -12.54 21.35 -9.26
N ASN A 10 -13.53 21.34 -8.37
CA ASN A 10 -13.33 21.37 -6.92
C ASN A 10 -13.41 19.98 -6.28
N PHE A 11 -13.52 18.92 -7.08
CA PHE A 11 -13.59 17.56 -6.60
C PHE A 11 -12.20 17.11 -6.11
N MET A 12 -12.04 17.00 -4.80
CA MET A 12 -10.79 16.62 -4.13
C MET A 12 -10.52 15.09 -4.16
N GLY A 13 -11.24 14.35 -5.01
CA GLY A 13 -11.17 12.89 -5.04
C GLY A 13 -12.02 12.22 -3.97
N ILE A 14 -11.95 10.90 -3.91
CA ILE A 14 -12.59 10.09 -2.87
C ILE A 14 -11.50 9.69 -1.88
N ASN A 15 -11.77 9.87 -0.59
CA ASN A 15 -10.84 9.46 0.46
C ASN A 15 -10.40 8.01 0.27
N ARG A 16 -9.11 7.77 0.40
CA ARG A 16 -8.52 6.44 0.26
C ARG A 16 -8.78 5.77 -1.11
N ARG A 17 -8.85 6.55 -2.19
CA ARG A 17 -8.88 6.06 -3.58
C ARG A 17 -7.77 6.76 -4.34
N MET A 18 -6.60 6.10 -4.40
CA MET A 18 -5.35 6.67 -4.95
C MET A 18 -5.13 8.12 -4.46
N GLN A 19 -5.35 8.31 -3.15
CA GLN A 19 -5.30 9.63 -2.54
C GLN A 19 -3.85 10.05 -2.29
N VAL A 20 -3.36 11.02 -3.04
CA VAL A 20 -2.06 11.66 -2.77
C VAL A 20 -2.22 12.54 -1.53
N LEU A 21 -1.50 12.19 -0.46
CA LEU A 21 -1.57 12.88 0.83
C LEU A 21 -0.54 14.02 0.95
N GLY A 22 0.55 13.94 0.22
CA GLY A 22 1.63 14.94 0.20
C GLY A 22 3.01 14.33 0.13
N GLU A 23 4.04 15.15 0.35
CA GLU A 23 5.44 14.73 0.40
C GLU A 23 5.89 14.49 1.83
N LEU A 24 6.64 13.42 2.05
CA LEU A 24 7.22 13.07 3.33
C LEU A 24 8.63 13.67 3.43
N SER A 25 8.89 14.45 4.49
CA SER A 25 10.21 15.00 4.80
C SER A 25 10.99 14.06 5.69
N ILE A 26 11.71 13.13 5.06
CA ILE A 26 12.56 12.17 5.76
C ILE A 26 13.95 12.14 5.14
N ASN A 27 14.98 12.48 5.91
CA ASN A 27 16.39 12.38 5.49
C ASN A 27 16.70 13.11 4.16
N GLN A 28 16.04 14.22 3.86
CA GLN A 28 16.13 14.96 2.58
C GLN A 28 15.60 14.16 1.38
N SER A 29 14.76 13.15 1.62
CA SER A 29 14.13 12.37 0.54
C SER A 29 12.84 13.02 0.08
N ASN A 30 12.58 12.97 -1.22
CA ASN A 30 11.31 13.38 -1.84
C ASN A 30 10.43 12.16 -2.04
N CYS A 31 9.71 11.75 -0.99
CA CYS A 31 8.80 10.61 -1.05
C CYS A 31 7.34 11.08 -1.03
N ILE A 32 6.56 10.70 -2.04
CA ILE A 32 5.13 10.99 -2.09
C ILE A 32 4.37 9.91 -1.32
N LEU A 33 3.52 10.31 -0.37
CA LEU A 33 2.61 9.40 0.34
C LEU A 33 1.28 9.29 -0.39
N VAL A 34 0.87 8.05 -0.67
CA VAL A 34 -0.42 7.71 -1.29
C VAL A 34 -1.17 6.72 -0.42
N ASP A 35 -2.46 6.95 -0.17
CA ASP A 35 -3.35 6.00 0.52
C ASP A 35 -4.40 5.46 -0.46
N ASP A 36 -4.54 4.12 -0.49
CA ASP A 36 -5.54 3.46 -1.31
C ASP A 36 -6.25 2.34 -0.56
N TYR A 37 -7.58 2.34 -0.66
CA TYR A 37 -8.45 1.34 -0.02
C TYR A 37 -8.47 0.00 -0.75
N GLY A 38 -7.95 -0.06 -1.98
CA GLY A 38 -7.98 -1.25 -2.82
C GLY A 38 -7.46 -2.49 -2.09
N HIS A 39 -8.22 -3.56 -2.15
CA HIS A 39 -7.97 -4.79 -1.42
C HIS A 39 -8.26 -6.04 -2.27
N HIS A 40 -8.49 -5.86 -3.55
CA HIS A 40 -8.59 -6.90 -4.57
C HIS A 40 -7.41 -6.81 -5.52
N PRO A 41 -6.83 -7.92 -6.04
CA PRO A 41 -5.68 -7.87 -6.94
C PRO A 41 -5.86 -6.92 -8.14
N THR A 42 -7.06 -6.85 -8.71
CA THR A 42 -7.38 -5.91 -9.80
C THR A 42 -7.27 -4.45 -9.37
N GLU A 43 -7.75 -4.11 -8.16
CA GLU A 43 -7.65 -2.74 -7.63
C GLU A 43 -6.19 -2.37 -7.37
N ILE A 44 -5.42 -3.29 -6.75
CA ILE A 44 -3.98 -3.11 -6.50
C ILE A 44 -3.23 -2.88 -7.80
N LYS A 45 -3.53 -3.67 -8.83
CA LYS A 45 -2.91 -3.49 -10.15
C LYS A 45 -3.19 -2.11 -10.72
N LEU A 46 -4.44 -1.66 -10.68
CA LEU A 46 -4.81 -0.33 -11.18
C LEU A 46 -4.08 0.79 -10.42
N THR A 47 -3.91 0.65 -9.10
CA THR A 47 -3.16 1.61 -8.30
C THR A 47 -1.68 1.63 -8.72
N ILE A 48 -1.03 0.47 -8.87
CA ILE A 48 0.37 0.38 -9.31
C ILE A 48 0.54 0.98 -10.70
N ASP A 49 -0.33 0.60 -11.66
CA ASP A 49 -0.29 1.11 -13.04
C ASP A 49 -0.43 2.65 -13.06
N SER A 50 -1.38 3.19 -12.28
CA SER A 50 -1.61 4.63 -12.20
C SER A 50 -0.43 5.38 -11.57
N ILE A 51 0.24 4.79 -10.57
CA ILE A 51 1.45 5.38 -9.98
C ILE A 51 2.61 5.35 -10.99
N ARG A 52 2.81 4.23 -11.71
CA ARG A 52 3.84 4.13 -12.75
C ARG A 52 3.62 5.15 -13.88
N GLU A 53 2.36 5.40 -14.26
CA GLU A 53 2.02 6.41 -15.27
C GLU A 53 2.26 7.83 -14.76
N SER A 54 1.88 8.11 -13.51
CA SER A 54 1.98 9.46 -12.91
C SER A 54 3.42 9.81 -12.50
N PHE A 55 4.21 8.81 -12.09
CA PHE A 55 5.55 8.95 -11.53
C PHE A 55 6.51 7.89 -12.11
N PRO A 56 6.80 7.91 -13.42
CA PRO A 56 7.47 6.82 -14.13
C PRO A 56 8.89 6.50 -13.63
N GLU A 57 9.60 7.51 -13.08
CA GLU A 57 10.98 7.36 -12.60
C GLU A 57 11.10 7.07 -11.11
N ARG A 58 9.96 7.03 -10.37
CA ARG A 58 10.00 6.84 -8.92
C ARG A 58 9.86 5.37 -8.52
N GLU A 59 10.65 4.96 -7.53
CA GLU A 59 10.47 3.65 -6.89
C GLU A 59 9.13 3.56 -6.15
N ILE A 60 8.43 2.44 -6.30
CA ILE A 60 7.19 2.14 -5.57
C ILE A 60 7.51 1.30 -4.34
N ASN A 61 7.36 1.89 -3.18
CA ASN A 61 7.38 1.22 -1.89
C ASN A 61 5.93 0.99 -1.43
N MET A 62 5.50 -0.26 -1.31
CA MET A 62 4.11 -0.55 -0.92
C MET A 62 4.05 -1.22 0.45
N ILE A 63 3.30 -0.63 1.37
CA ILE A 63 2.82 -1.27 2.60
C ILE A 63 1.46 -1.86 2.28
N PHE A 64 1.34 -3.18 2.31
CA PHE A 64 0.10 -3.88 1.98
C PHE A 64 -0.42 -4.68 3.16
N GLN A 65 -1.71 -4.50 3.46
CA GLN A 65 -2.43 -5.30 4.44
C GLN A 65 -3.49 -6.15 3.74
N PRO A 66 -3.31 -7.48 3.66
CA PRO A 66 -4.37 -8.37 3.16
C PRO A 66 -5.61 -8.25 4.05
N HIS A 67 -6.79 -8.30 3.44
CA HIS A 67 -8.05 -8.14 4.14
C HIS A 67 -8.95 -9.35 3.96
N ARG A 68 -9.24 -10.07 5.04
CA ARG A 68 -9.97 -11.34 5.19
C ARG A 68 -9.17 -12.56 4.75
N TYR A 69 -9.23 -13.59 5.57
CA TYR A 69 -8.63 -14.89 5.27
C TYR A 69 -9.24 -15.57 4.05
N THR A 70 -10.57 -15.51 3.92
CA THR A 70 -11.28 -16.11 2.77
C THR A 70 -10.84 -15.51 1.46
N ARG A 71 -10.82 -14.17 1.34
CA ARG A 71 -10.35 -13.50 0.13
C ARG A 71 -8.89 -13.79 -0.17
N THR A 72 -8.02 -13.75 0.86
CA THR A 72 -6.59 -14.04 0.69
C THR A 72 -6.39 -15.46 0.18
N LYS A 73 -7.16 -16.44 0.67
CA LYS A 73 -7.14 -17.81 0.20
C LYS A 73 -7.58 -17.92 -1.26
N ASP A 74 -8.75 -17.35 -1.58
CA ASP A 74 -9.38 -17.51 -2.89
C ASP A 74 -8.59 -16.85 -4.02
N LEU A 75 -7.84 -15.77 -3.71
CA LEU A 75 -7.07 -14.97 -4.67
C LEU A 75 -5.56 -15.01 -4.39
N PHE A 76 -5.08 -16.09 -3.75
CA PHE A 76 -3.73 -16.19 -3.23
C PHE A 76 -2.65 -16.00 -4.31
N THR A 77 -2.83 -16.67 -5.44
CA THR A 77 -1.90 -16.59 -6.58
C THR A 77 -1.96 -15.23 -7.26
N GLU A 78 -3.14 -14.66 -7.40
CA GLU A 78 -3.35 -13.34 -7.99
C GLU A 78 -2.72 -12.25 -7.13
N PHE A 79 -2.85 -12.33 -5.79
CA PHE A 79 -2.15 -11.44 -4.87
C PHE A 79 -0.65 -11.57 -5.02
N ALA A 80 -0.09 -12.80 -4.99
CA ALA A 80 1.33 -13.00 -5.15
C ALA A 80 1.85 -12.37 -6.46
N ASN A 81 1.17 -12.57 -7.58
CA ASN A 81 1.58 -12.04 -8.87
C ASN A 81 1.51 -10.51 -8.95
N VAL A 82 0.44 -9.89 -8.44
CA VAL A 82 0.30 -8.43 -8.52
C VAL A 82 1.28 -7.71 -7.60
N LEU A 83 1.55 -8.26 -6.43
CA LEU A 83 2.43 -7.66 -5.44
C LEU A 83 3.92 -7.69 -5.84
N THR A 84 4.31 -8.52 -6.82
CA THR A 84 5.67 -8.49 -7.39
C THR A 84 5.90 -7.32 -8.37
N GLN A 85 4.88 -6.52 -8.69
CA GLN A 85 4.98 -5.40 -9.64
C GLN A 85 5.47 -4.09 -9.01
N VAL A 86 5.65 -4.06 -7.69
CA VAL A 86 6.27 -2.95 -6.97
C VAL A 86 7.78 -3.12 -6.86
N ASP A 87 8.51 -2.08 -6.42
CA ASP A 87 9.96 -2.18 -6.24
C ASP A 87 10.33 -2.73 -4.87
N ASN A 88 9.58 -2.37 -3.83
CA ASN A 88 9.72 -2.91 -2.47
C ASN A 88 8.35 -3.17 -1.86
N LEU A 89 8.18 -4.31 -1.23
CA LEU A 89 6.93 -4.74 -0.61
C LEU A 89 7.08 -4.96 0.88
N PHE A 90 6.18 -4.39 1.65
CA PHE A 90 6.09 -4.51 3.11
C PHE A 90 4.72 -5.06 3.48
N LEU A 91 4.68 -6.32 3.88
CA LEU A 91 3.44 -7.01 4.25
C LEU A 91 3.14 -6.82 5.72
N LEU A 92 1.89 -6.56 6.04
CA LEU A 92 1.32 -6.66 7.38
C LEU A 92 0.55 -7.98 7.52
N ASP A 93 0.27 -8.37 8.77
CA ASP A 93 -0.60 -9.51 9.02
C ASP A 93 -2.00 -9.28 8.42
N ILE A 94 -2.66 -10.38 8.06
CA ILE A 94 -4.01 -10.35 7.49
C ILE A 94 -4.97 -9.68 8.49
N TYR A 95 -5.66 -8.64 8.05
CA TYR A 95 -6.77 -8.08 8.81
C TYR A 95 -7.98 -9.01 8.70
N SER A 96 -8.36 -9.62 9.82
CA SER A 96 -9.36 -10.70 9.83
C SER A 96 -10.77 -10.26 9.47
N ALA A 97 -11.14 -9.00 9.79
CA ALA A 97 -12.51 -8.49 9.64
C ALA A 97 -13.57 -9.40 10.30
N GLY A 98 -13.21 -10.03 11.43
CA GLY A 98 -14.08 -10.93 12.17
C GLY A 98 -14.06 -12.41 11.71
N GLU A 99 -13.28 -12.73 10.68
CA GLU A 99 -13.07 -14.12 10.26
C GLU A 99 -12.09 -14.86 11.17
N ASN A 100 -12.26 -16.16 11.29
CA ASN A 100 -11.27 -17.03 11.93
C ASN A 100 -10.08 -17.27 10.97
N PRO A 101 -8.87 -17.47 11.51
CA PRO A 101 -7.73 -17.89 10.71
C PRO A 101 -8.01 -19.18 9.93
N ILE A 102 -7.47 -19.25 8.71
CA ILE A 102 -7.56 -20.44 7.85
C ILE A 102 -6.17 -21.06 7.78
N GLU A 103 -6.07 -22.35 8.01
CA GLU A 103 -4.81 -23.11 7.93
C GLU A 103 -4.17 -22.93 6.54
N GLY A 104 -2.85 -22.64 6.52
CA GLY A 104 -2.10 -22.40 5.29
C GLY A 104 -2.35 -21.02 4.66
N VAL A 105 -3.09 -20.12 5.33
CA VAL A 105 -3.36 -18.76 4.83
C VAL A 105 -2.84 -17.74 5.82
N SER A 106 -1.69 -17.19 5.53
CA SER A 106 -1.04 -16.13 6.32
C SER A 106 -0.24 -15.19 5.43
N SER A 107 0.22 -14.08 5.99
CA SER A 107 1.12 -13.17 5.27
C SER A 107 2.49 -13.80 5.06
N GLU A 108 2.94 -14.70 5.94
CA GLU A 108 4.16 -15.50 5.76
C GLU A 108 4.04 -16.43 4.54
N GLU A 109 2.91 -17.14 4.41
CA GLU A 109 2.70 -18.00 3.25
C GLU A 109 2.62 -17.19 1.95
N LEU A 110 1.99 -16.01 2.00
CA LEU A 110 1.96 -15.08 0.87
C LEU A 110 3.37 -14.60 0.50
N MET A 111 4.19 -14.25 1.49
CA MET A 111 5.60 -13.89 1.28
C MET A 111 6.39 -15.05 0.66
N ASN A 112 6.24 -16.27 1.17
CA ASN A 112 6.90 -17.45 0.60
C ASN A 112 6.54 -17.63 -0.87
N LYS A 113 5.26 -17.49 -1.22
CA LYS A 113 4.81 -17.56 -2.61
C LYS A 113 5.42 -16.46 -3.49
N ILE A 114 5.54 -15.25 -2.97
CA ILE A 114 6.17 -14.10 -3.65
C ILE A 114 7.67 -14.37 -3.87
N LEU A 115 8.36 -14.93 -2.88
CA LEU A 115 9.76 -15.33 -3.00
C LEU A 115 9.97 -16.43 -4.05
N ASP A 116 9.04 -17.41 -4.12
CA ASP A 116 9.06 -18.48 -5.15
C ASP A 116 8.89 -17.92 -6.57
N LEU A 117 8.23 -16.78 -6.73
CA LEU A 117 8.13 -16.05 -8.00
C LEU A 117 9.42 -15.27 -8.35
N GLY A 118 10.43 -15.31 -7.51
CA GLY A 118 11.71 -14.63 -7.70
C GLY A 118 11.77 -13.19 -7.20
N PHE A 119 10.72 -12.69 -6.54
CA PHE A 119 10.71 -11.35 -5.99
C PHE A 119 11.27 -11.34 -4.55
N ASN A 120 12.50 -10.84 -4.39
CA ASN A 120 13.24 -10.91 -3.12
C ASN A 120 13.16 -9.63 -2.27
N LYS A 121 12.51 -8.58 -2.76
CA LYS A 121 12.36 -7.30 -2.05
C LYS A 121 11.05 -7.24 -1.24
N VAL A 122 10.76 -8.30 -0.51
CA VAL A 122 9.59 -8.42 0.36
C VAL A 122 10.00 -8.60 1.81
N ARG A 123 9.30 -7.94 2.73
CA ARG A 123 9.48 -8.04 4.18
C ARG A 123 8.14 -8.09 4.88
N ILE A 124 8.06 -8.76 6.04
CA ILE A 124 6.89 -8.78 6.91
C ILE A 124 7.15 -7.91 8.14
N PHE A 125 6.13 -7.17 8.54
CA PHE A 125 6.05 -6.45 9.81
C PHE A 125 4.84 -6.96 10.59
N LYS A 126 5.05 -7.32 11.84
CA LYS A 126 3.99 -7.87 12.71
C LYS A 126 3.06 -6.80 13.25
N THR A 127 3.54 -5.57 13.36
CA THR A 127 2.78 -4.45 13.91
C THR A 127 2.97 -3.17 13.10
N GLY A 128 1.96 -2.29 13.14
CA GLY A 128 2.06 -0.96 12.55
C GLY A 128 3.23 -0.15 13.16
N ASN A 129 3.47 -0.27 14.46
CA ASN A 129 4.57 0.40 15.14
C ASN A 129 5.95 0.01 14.62
N GLU A 130 6.16 -1.24 14.21
CA GLU A 130 7.42 -1.67 13.59
C GLU A 130 7.62 -0.98 12.24
N ILE A 131 6.58 -0.92 11.42
CA ILE A 131 6.62 -0.27 10.11
C ILE A 131 6.89 1.22 10.26
N ILE A 132 6.18 1.92 11.15
CA ILE A 132 6.34 3.36 11.38
C ILE A 132 7.77 3.69 11.80
N LYS A 133 8.35 2.93 12.73
CA LYS A 133 9.76 3.08 13.13
C LYS A 133 10.74 2.81 11.98
N SER A 134 10.34 1.96 11.03
CA SER A 134 11.17 1.56 9.89
C SER A 134 10.99 2.47 8.67
N VAL A 135 10.00 3.36 8.66
CA VAL A 135 9.68 4.23 7.50
C VAL A 135 10.91 4.97 6.99
N LYS A 136 11.76 5.49 7.90
CA LYS A 136 13.01 6.18 7.53
C LYS A 136 14.01 5.30 6.75
N ASN A 137 13.92 3.97 6.92
CA ASN A 137 14.79 3.01 6.25
C ASN A 137 14.13 2.37 5.03
N ILE A 138 12.81 2.55 4.88
CA ILE A 138 12.01 2.05 3.78
C ILE A 138 12.03 3.05 2.61
N ILE A 139 11.97 4.34 2.94
CA ILE A 139 11.88 5.41 1.96
C ILE A 139 13.24 5.63 1.31
N SER A 140 13.28 5.48 -0.01
CA SER A 140 14.36 5.94 -0.87
C SER A 140 14.10 7.35 -1.39
N ASN A 141 15.16 8.00 -1.90
CA ASN A 141 15.01 9.28 -2.59
C ASN A 141 14.19 9.08 -3.87
N ASP A 142 13.36 10.05 -4.22
CA ASP A 142 12.51 10.01 -5.42
C ASP A 142 11.62 8.75 -5.50
N SER A 143 10.87 8.50 -4.43
CA SER A 143 9.99 7.35 -4.33
C SER A 143 8.52 7.72 -4.08
N VAL A 144 7.64 6.72 -4.20
CA VAL A 144 6.25 6.77 -3.75
C VAL A 144 6.07 5.71 -2.67
N LEU A 145 5.54 6.10 -1.53
CA LEU A 145 5.09 5.19 -0.48
C LEU A 145 3.59 5.03 -0.58
N ILE A 146 3.14 3.81 -0.86
CA ILE A 146 1.72 3.45 -0.94
C ILE A 146 1.32 2.69 0.31
N THR A 147 0.27 3.12 0.99
CA THR A 147 -0.43 2.32 1.99
C THR A 147 -1.68 1.74 1.35
N GLN A 148 -1.75 0.41 1.23
CA GLN A 148 -2.75 -0.29 0.42
C GLN A 148 -3.54 -1.29 1.25
N GLY A 149 -4.87 -1.14 1.34
CA GLY A 149 -5.75 -2.11 2.00
C GLY A 149 -6.99 -1.52 2.66
N ALA A 150 -7.95 -2.39 3.02
CA ALA A 150 -9.25 -2.02 3.58
C ALA A 150 -9.34 -2.19 5.12
N GLY A 151 -8.26 -2.64 5.76
CA GLY A 151 -8.20 -2.86 7.21
C GLY A 151 -7.78 -1.60 7.98
N ASN A 152 -7.16 -1.83 9.13
CA ASN A 152 -6.66 -0.75 10.00
C ASN A 152 -5.35 -0.12 9.50
N ILE A 153 -4.89 -0.42 8.31
CA ILE A 153 -3.73 0.22 7.68
C ILE A 153 -3.88 1.74 7.60
N SER A 154 -5.12 2.26 7.58
CA SER A 154 -5.40 3.70 7.64
C SER A 154 -4.88 4.38 8.92
N GLU A 155 -4.78 3.67 10.03
CA GLU A 155 -4.19 4.17 11.27
C GLU A 155 -2.68 4.37 11.07
N ILE A 156 -2.02 3.43 10.40
CA ILE A 156 -0.60 3.51 10.04
C ILE A 156 -0.35 4.69 9.10
N THR A 157 -1.22 4.86 8.09
CA THR A 157 -1.16 5.99 7.16
C THR A 157 -1.25 7.33 7.90
N SER A 158 -2.21 7.44 8.82
CA SER A 158 -2.41 8.65 9.63
C SER A 158 -1.19 8.96 10.49
N GLU A 159 -0.61 7.94 11.12
CA GLU A 159 0.57 8.10 11.97
C GLU A 159 1.83 8.45 11.15
N ILE A 160 2.00 7.87 9.96
CA ILE A 160 3.07 8.26 9.02
C ILE A 160 2.90 9.73 8.63
N LYS A 161 1.67 10.13 8.29
CA LYS A 161 1.33 11.50 7.92
C LYS A 161 1.67 12.49 9.05
N GLU A 162 1.24 12.20 10.29
CA GLU A 162 1.47 13.05 11.44
C GLU A 162 2.95 13.22 11.77
N ASN A 163 3.77 12.18 11.59
CA ASN A 163 5.17 12.18 11.95
C ASN A 163 6.10 12.73 10.87
N TYR A 164 5.72 12.69 9.60
CA TYR A 164 6.65 12.87 8.49
C TYR A 164 6.15 13.75 7.34
N LEU A 165 4.86 14.14 7.31
CA LEU A 165 4.36 15.03 6.25
C LEU A 165 4.77 16.47 6.57
N ASP A 166 5.33 17.18 5.58
CA ASP A 166 5.53 18.62 5.66
C ASP A 166 4.19 19.35 5.52
N TRP A 167 3.94 20.30 6.44
CA TRP A 167 2.74 21.15 6.46
C TRP A 167 3.05 22.51 5.83
#